data_dd90e1ebac5ffc323768eed505d47916
#
_entry.id   dd90e1ebac5ffc323768eed505d47916
#
_cell.length_a   1.000
_cell.length_b   1.000
_cell.length_c   1.000
_cell.angle_alpha   90.00
_cell.angle_beta   90.00
_cell.angle_gamma   90.00
#
_symmetry.space_group_name_H-M   'P 1'
#
loop_
_entity.id
_entity.type
_entity.pdbx_description
1 polymer ?
#
loop_
_entity_poly.entity_id
_entity_poly.type
_entity_poly.pdbx_seq_one_letter_code
_entity_poly.pdbx_strand_id
1 'polypeptide(L)'
;AHVVTSSPTYVPEGYEYHEDGPYGGKWHNDTTDGSMSIITHNAADLYLMTQTGGGTTSQIDKGNYIKTVEIGGMNVDVFSSDSIYTDDDTIRQDVVLTNEEYGYMIQVYLEGTDLADDEALKVAEGLDIQVSDETVPYATDEEIVKIKEEQTADFDSAYDSSLFYNVGDVITDPQDKDNKTEFKVTDVRLADSLPLDQFPKENYVPDYDSAVAPLLNEDGTLKPHERYSPASDSFSEDNLETADSKFIVATVEITNNGDSSTEEYITPMLEYLSKDENGNYTKFDVQSASAAYQALNVDGAPLYQSVQQFTDNQKQHVRFAEIGAGETLKCTFAWVVDDDCTDNAYLSFFDMYGGMTNSYPRVKVTE
;
A
#
# COMPACT_ATOMS: atom_id res chain seq x y z
N ALA A 1 -8.16 -4.69 31.37
CA ALA A 1 -6.73 -4.81 31.08
C ALA A 1 -5.96 -3.77 31.89
N HIS A 2 -4.75 -4.09 32.34
CA HIS A 2 -3.87 -3.11 32.98
C HIS A 2 -3.41 -2.06 31.97
N VAL A 3 -3.25 -0.81 32.42
CA VAL A 3 -2.59 0.23 31.65
C VAL A 3 -1.09 -0.07 31.62
N VAL A 4 -0.51 -0.13 30.44
CA VAL A 4 0.90 -0.40 30.21
C VAL A 4 1.51 0.78 29.46
N THR A 5 2.64 1.28 29.94
CA THR A 5 3.42 2.31 29.26
C THR A 5 4.85 1.82 29.05
N SER A 6 5.47 2.25 27.97
CA SER A 6 6.88 1.99 27.71
C SER A 6 7.58 3.25 27.25
N SER A 7 8.83 3.42 27.68
CA SER A 7 9.70 4.50 27.23
C SER A 7 11.12 4.00 27.06
N PRO A 8 11.86 4.46 26.03
CA PRO A 8 13.23 4.01 25.83
C PRO A 8 14.18 4.72 26.80
N THR A 9 15.09 3.98 27.41
CA THR A 9 16.26 4.54 28.12
C THR A 9 17.47 4.66 27.20
N TYR A 10 17.39 4.03 26.02
CA TYR A 10 18.36 4.13 24.93
C TYR A 10 17.64 4.50 23.64
N VAL A 11 18.15 5.50 22.95
CA VAL A 11 17.72 5.93 21.60
C VAL A 11 18.96 5.93 20.72
N PRO A 12 18.90 5.38 19.51
CA PRO A 12 20.04 5.40 18.59
C PRO A 12 20.53 6.81 18.29
N GLU A 13 21.83 6.95 17.98
CA GLU A 13 22.44 8.25 17.69
C GLU A 13 21.76 8.91 16.46
N GLY A 14 21.43 10.18 16.59
CA GLY A 14 20.78 10.96 15.54
C GLY A 14 19.25 10.88 15.50
N TYR A 15 18.64 9.97 16.26
CA TYR A 15 17.18 9.93 16.38
C TYR A 15 16.71 10.89 17.45
N GLU A 16 15.84 11.82 17.08
CA GLU A 16 15.24 12.79 17.99
C GLU A 16 13.74 12.50 18.13
N TYR A 17 13.21 12.73 19.33
CA TYR A 17 11.78 12.59 19.58
C TYR A 17 10.99 13.57 18.71
N HIS A 18 9.98 13.06 18.01
CA HIS A 18 9.16 13.84 17.09
C HIS A 18 7.76 14.10 17.62
N GLU A 19 7.02 13.04 17.95
CA GLU A 19 5.63 13.15 18.39
C GLU A 19 5.15 11.90 19.15
N ASP A 20 4.05 12.03 19.92
CA ASP A 20 3.31 10.90 20.43
C ASP A 20 2.34 10.37 19.37
N GLY A 21 2.42 9.06 19.09
CA GLY A 21 1.40 8.34 18.35
C GLY A 21 0.29 7.85 19.31
N PRO A 22 -0.80 7.27 18.76
CA PRO A 22 -1.94 6.79 19.56
C PRO A 22 -1.58 5.67 20.55
N TYR A 23 -0.48 4.97 20.33
CA TYR A 23 -0.02 3.82 21.11
C TYR A 23 1.42 3.95 21.57
N GLY A 24 2.08 5.10 21.42
CA GLY A 24 3.46 5.32 21.84
C GLY A 24 4.18 6.43 21.10
N GLY A 25 5.48 6.57 21.34
CA GLY A 25 6.29 7.65 20.79
C GLY A 25 6.91 7.33 19.43
N LYS A 26 7.19 8.38 18.69
CA LYS A 26 7.91 8.35 17.43
C LYS A 26 9.14 9.23 17.47
N TRP A 27 10.21 8.77 16.83
CA TRP A 27 11.49 9.47 16.67
C TRP A 27 11.86 9.50 15.20
N HIS A 28 12.58 10.52 14.81
CA HIS A 28 13.06 10.69 13.44
C HIS A 28 14.54 11.04 13.43
N ASN A 29 15.25 10.62 12.38
CA ASN A 29 16.64 10.99 12.12
C ASN A 29 16.71 11.79 10.81
N ASP A 30 16.81 13.12 10.94
CA ASP A 30 16.83 14.05 9.79
C ASP A 30 18.02 13.85 8.84
N THR A 31 19.08 13.18 9.30
CA THR A 31 20.29 12.96 8.48
C THR A 31 20.16 11.76 7.56
N THR A 32 19.50 10.69 8.04
CA THR A 32 19.37 9.42 7.31
C THR A 32 17.95 9.16 6.84
N ASP A 33 17.02 10.10 7.09
CA ASP A 33 15.58 9.91 6.92
C ASP A 33 15.03 8.66 7.65
N GLY A 34 15.71 8.28 8.73
CA GLY A 34 15.37 7.11 9.52
C GLY A 34 14.20 7.37 10.47
N SER A 35 13.41 6.35 10.73
CA SER A 35 12.31 6.42 11.68
C SER A 35 12.40 5.35 12.77
N MET A 36 11.93 5.68 13.97
CA MET A 36 11.76 4.75 15.08
C MET A 36 10.38 4.95 15.70
N SER A 37 9.72 3.85 16.00
CA SER A 37 8.46 3.87 16.76
C SER A 37 8.47 2.82 17.87
N ILE A 38 7.92 3.18 19.02
CA ILE A 38 7.65 2.25 20.10
C ILE A 38 6.15 2.23 20.30
N ILE A 39 5.54 1.08 20.09
CA ILE A 39 4.09 0.89 20.09
C ILE A 39 3.76 -0.09 21.21
N THR A 40 2.90 0.33 22.14
CA THR A 40 2.49 -0.48 23.29
C THR A 40 0.99 -0.75 23.23
N HIS A 41 0.62 -2.01 23.12
CA HIS A 41 -0.76 -2.48 23.18
C HIS A 41 -1.00 -3.23 24.48
N ASN A 42 -1.97 -2.79 25.28
CA ASN A 42 -2.44 -3.55 26.43
C ASN A 42 -3.39 -4.69 25.99
N ALA A 43 -3.81 -5.53 26.92
CA ALA A 43 -4.66 -6.68 26.62
C ALA A 43 -6.03 -6.30 26.03
N ALA A 44 -6.58 -5.11 26.35
CA ALA A 44 -7.85 -4.65 25.79
C ALA A 44 -7.66 -4.18 24.33
N ASP A 45 -6.54 -3.53 24.01
CA ASP A 45 -6.19 -3.13 22.66
C ASP A 45 -6.03 -4.37 21.77
N LEU A 46 -5.26 -5.35 22.23
CA LEU A 46 -5.04 -6.60 21.49
C LEU A 46 -6.34 -7.39 21.28
N TYR A 47 -7.21 -7.42 22.31
CA TYR A 47 -8.53 -8.02 22.19
C TYR A 47 -9.34 -7.31 21.12
N LEU A 48 -9.42 -5.98 21.14
CA LEU A 48 -10.16 -5.19 20.14
C LEU A 48 -9.63 -5.44 18.73
N MET A 49 -8.31 -5.36 18.53
CA MET A 49 -7.65 -5.63 17.25
C MET A 49 -8.02 -7.03 16.71
N THR A 50 -7.99 -8.06 17.58
CA THR A 50 -8.38 -9.41 17.20
C THR A 50 -9.85 -9.50 16.78
N GLN A 51 -10.73 -8.78 17.47
CA GLN A 51 -12.17 -8.81 17.17
C GLN A 51 -12.54 -8.02 15.91
N THR A 52 -11.79 -6.98 15.58
CA THR A 52 -12.09 -6.09 14.43
C THR A 52 -11.29 -6.42 13.17
N GLY A 53 -10.50 -7.49 13.18
CA GLY A 53 -9.66 -7.87 12.04
C GLY A 53 -8.40 -7.00 11.89
N GLY A 54 -8.13 -6.13 12.84
CA GLY A 54 -6.86 -5.40 12.93
C GLY A 54 -5.71 -6.39 13.13
N GLY A 55 -4.64 -6.23 12.34
CA GLY A 55 -3.47 -7.10 12.44
C GLY A 55 -2.82 -6.97 13.82
N THR A 56 -2.70 -8.07 14.49
CA THR A 56 -1.68 -8.25 15.52
C THR A 56 -0.33 -8.47 14.83
N THR A 57 0.72 -8.76 15.57
CA THR A 57 2.06 -9.11 15.03
C THR A 57 2.09 -10.13 13.88
N SER A 58 0.97 -10.72 13.50
CA SER A 58 0.86 -11.59 12.33
C SER A 58 1.09 -10.89 10.99
N GLN A 59 1.04 -9.55 10.96
CA GLN A 59 1.42 -8.74 9.78
C GLN A 59 2.93 -8.55 9.64
N ILE A 60 3.71 -8.85 10.68
CA ILE A 60 5.16 -8.91 10.53
C ILE A 60 5.46 -10.14 9.70
N ASP A 61 6.02 -9.93 8.53
CA ASP A 61 6.33 -11.00 7.59
C ASP A 61 7.24 -12.03 8.27
N LYS A 62 6.69 -13.21 8.55
CA LYS A 62 7.42 -14.32 9.20
C LYS A 62 8.64 -14.77 8.39
N GLY A 63 8.71 -14.41 7.10
CA GLY A 63 9.88 -14.63 6.25
C GLY A 63 11.13 -13.88 6.72
N ASN A 64 10.96 -12.81 7.48
CA ASN A 64 12.04 -11.96 7.99
C ASN A 64 12.40 -12.25 9.46
N TYR A 65 11.86 -13.31 10.03
CA TYR A 65 12.19 -13.73 11.39
C TYR A 65 13.67 -14.15 11.49
N ILE A 66 14.36 -13.63 12.49
CA ILE A 66 15.76 -13.95 12.76
C ILE A 66 15.87 -14.89 13.96
N LYS A 67 15.35 -14.51 15.11
CA LYS A 67 15.49 -15.26 16.36
C LYS A 67 14.45 -14.85 17.40
N THR A 68 14.27 -15.69 18.42
CA THR A 68 13.60 -15.32 19.67
C THR A 68 14.65 -15.25 20.77
N VAL A 69 14.63 -14.19 21.58
CA VAL A 69 15.47 -14.02 22.79
C VAL A 69 14.59 -13.79 24.01
N GLU A 70 15.14 -13.95 25.20
CA GLU A 70 14.42 -13.67 26.45
C GLU A 70 14.97 -12.37 27.06
N ILE A 71 14.09 -11.40 27.33
CA ILE A 71 14.40 -10.14 27.98
C ILE A 71 13.45 -9.95 29.18
N GLY A 72 13.99 -9.94 30.39
CA GLY A 72 13.19 -9.70 31.59
C GLY A 72 12.07 -10.71 31.82
N GLY A 73 12.24 -11.95 31.38
CA GLY A 73 11.22 -13.01 31.46
C GLY A 73 10.19 -12.99 30.34
N MET A 74 10.36 -12.14 29.34
CA MET A 74 9.50 -12.07 28.15
C MET A 74 10.15 -12.72 26.94
N ASN A 75 9.35 -13.38 26.10
CA ASN A 75 9.79 -13.79 24.78
C ASN A 75 9.80 -12.58 23.85
N VAL A 76 10.91 -12.41 23.15
CA VAL A 76 11.13 -11.29 22.24
C VAL A 76 11.49 -11.82 20.87
N ASP A 77 10.62 -11.61 19.90
CA ASP A 77 10.86 -12.00 18.50
C ASP A 77 11.54 -10.85 17.76
N VAL A 78 12.63 -11.17 17.08
CA VAL A 78 13.46 -10.24 16.33
C VAL A 78 13.30 -10.52 14.84
N PHE A 79 12.98 -9.47 14.08
CA PHE A 79 12.81 -9.50 12.63
C PHE A 79 13.73 -8.45 11.99
N SER A 80 14.19 -8.70 10.78
CA SER A 80 14.92 -7.71 9.97
C SER A 80 14.69 -7.99 8.49
N SER A 81 14.50 -6.93 7.74
CA SER A 81 14.31 -6.99 6.28
C SER A 81 14.82 -5.71 5.63
N ASP A 82 15.07 -5.77 4.32
CA ASP A 82 15.17 -4.55 3.53
C ASP A 82 13.80 -3.86 3.53
N SER A 83 13.80 -2.52 3.51
CA SER A 83 12.52 -1.80 3.44
C SER A 83 11.83 -2.09 2.11
N ILE A 84 10.53 -2.42 2.19
CA ILE A 84 9.71 -2.61 0.99
C ILE A 84 9.17 -1.28 0.42
N TYR A 85 9.38 -0.17 1.12
CA TYR A 85 8.82 1.15 0.77
C TYR A 85 9.84 2.09 0.12
N THR A 86 11.11 1.71 0.08
CA THR A 86 12.20 2.51 -0.48
C THR A 86 13.05 1.66 -1.42
N ASP A 87 13.57 2.28 -2.49
CA ASP A 87 14.45 1.62 -3.47
C ASP A 87 15.94 1.71 -3.06
N ASP A 88 16.22 2.18 -1.85
CA ASP A 88 17.55 2.34 -1.29
C ASP A 88 17.91 1.20 -0.33
N ASP A 89 19.16 1.22 0.17
CA ASP A 89 19.68 0.25 1.14
C ASP A 89 19.06 0.41 2.54
N THR A 90 17.81 0.84 2.65
CA THR A 90 17.11 1.04 3.91
C THR A 90 16.80 -0.30 4.56
N ILE A 91 17.26 -0.47 5.77
CA ILE A 91 17.04 -1.66 6.59
C ILE A 91 15.90 -1.38 7.56
N ARG A 92 15.00 -2.33 7.68
CA ARG A 92 13.94 -2.36 8.68
C ARG A 92 14.26 -3.39 9.75
N GLN A 93 14.12 -3.01 11.00
CA GLN A 93 14.23 -3.90 12.17
C GLN A 93 12.98 -3.79 13.02
N ASP A 94 12.38 -4.93 13.32
CA ASP A 94 11.22 -5.05 14.21
C ASP A 94 11.57 -5.97 15.38
N VAL A 95 11.26 -5.53 16.59
CA VAL A 95 11.39 -6.33 17.80
C VAL A 95 10.07 -6.31 18.55
N VAL A 96 9.52 -7.49 18.77
CA VAL A 96 8.20 -7.67 19.40
C VAL A 96 8.34 -8.37 20.74
N LEU A 97 7.97 -7.68 21.81
CA LEU A 97 7.93 -8.19 23.18
C LEU A 97 6.50 -8.58 23.51
N THR A 98 6.30 -9.81 23.96
CA THR A 98 4.99 -10.30 24.40
C THR A 98 5.08 -10.71 25.88
N ASN A 99 4.18 -10.19 26.71
CA ASN A 99 4.05 -10.59 28.10
C ASN A 99 2.73 -11.34 28.31
N GLU A 100 2.82 -12.63 28.62
CA GLU A 100 1.64 -13.49 28.81
C GLU A 100 0.92 -13.25 30.13
N GLU A 101 1.61 -12.80 31.17
CA GLU A 101 1.03 -12.59 32.51
C GLU A 101 0.02 -11.44 32.52
N TYR A 102 0.38 -10.31 31.88
CA TYR A 102 -0.46 -9.12 31.79
C TYR A 102 -1.14 -8.96 30.44
N GLY A 103 -0.81 -9.82 29.46
CA GLY A 103 -1.42 -9.87 28.13
C GLY A 103 -1.10 -8.68 27.25
N TYR A 104 0.04 -7.98 27.44
CA TYR A 104 0.43 -6.85 26.61
C TYR A 104 1.49 -7.23 25.56
N MET A 105 1.61 -6.38 24.57
CA MET A 105 2.62 -6.46 23.51
C MET A 105 3.27 -5.08 23.31
N ILE A 106 4.58 -5.08 23.11
CA ILE A 106 5.33 -3.89 22.71
C ILE A 106 6.09 -4.19 21.44
N GLN A 107 5.98 -3.32 20.46
CA GLN A 107 6.75 -3.36 19.21
C GLN A 107 7.74 -2.20 19.21
N VAL A 108 8.99 -2.50 18.94
CA VAL A 108 10.05 -1.53 18.61
C VAL A 108 10.34 -1.67 17.13
N TYR A 109 10.04 -0.64 16.39
CA TYR A 109 10.28 -0.55 14.94
C TYR A 109 11.37 0.47 14.67
N LEU A 110 12.37 0.09 13.89
CA LEU A 110 13.40 0.98 13.37
C LEU A 110 13.51 0.81 11.85
N GLU A 111 13.70 1.93 11.16
CA GLU A 111 14.00 1.99 9.74
C GLU A 111 15.08 3.03 9.48
N GLY A 112 16.07 2.73 8.61
CA GLY A 112 17.14 3.65 8.26
C GLY A 112 18.23 2.99 7.42
N THR A 113 19.06 3.79 6.76
CA THR A 113 20.09 3.31 5.83
C THR A 113 21.38 2.82 6.54
N ASP A 114 21.67 3.33 7.73
CA ASP A 114 22.91 3.07 8.49
C ASP A 114 22.65 2.38 9.83
N LEU A 115 21.61 1.53 9.91
CA LEU A 115 21.31 0.81 11.14
C LEU A 115 22.35 -0.26 11.42
N ALA A 116 22.91 -0.23 12.63
CA ALA A 116 23.75 -1.32 13.11
C ALA A 116 22.89 -2.59 13.34
N ASP A 117 23.53 -3.76 13.21
CA ASP A 117 22.92 -5.03 13.55
C ASP A 117 22.34 -4.96 14.98
N ASP A 118 21.15 -5.53 15.20
CA ASP A 118 20.50 -5.59 16.50
C ASP A 118 20.19 -4.21 17.17
N GLU A 119 20.09 -3.12 16.41
CA GLU A 119 19.83 -1.79 16.97
C GLU A 119 18.44 -1.68 17.63
N ALA A 120 17.40 -2.20 16.99
CA ALA A 120 16.06 -2.28 17.58
C ALA A 120 16.04 -3.17 18.84
N LEU A 121 16.86 -4.22 18.88
CA LEU A 121 17.00 -5.07 20.06
C LEU A 121 17.63 -4.30 21.24
N LYS A 122 18.63 -3.47 21.01
CA LYS A 122 19.22 -2.62 22.06
C LYS A 122 18.19 -1.62 22.62
N VAL A 123 17.35 -1.04 21.76
CA VAL A 123 16.22 -0.19 22.20
C VAL A 123 15.28 -1.00 23.07
N ALA A 124 14.89 -2.20 22.65
CA ALA A 124 14.00 -3.09 23.37
C ALA A 124 14.57 -3.52 24.75
N GLU A 125 15.86 -3.84 24.82
CA GLU A 125 16.57 -4.15 26.08
C GLU A 125 16.60 -2.96 27.04
N GLY A 126 16.58 -1.73 26.51
CA GLY A 126 16.59 -0.48 27.25
C GLY A 126 15.19 0.10 27.51
N LEU A 127 14.10 -0.65 27.34
CA LEU A 127 12.76 -0.15 27.65
C LEU A 127 12.49 -0.12 29.16
N ASP A 128 12.03 1.03 29.64
CA ASP A 128 11.37 1.14 30.96
C ASP A 128 9.87 0.86 30.75
N ILE A 129 9.44 -0.32 31.21
CA ILE A 129 8.08 -0.81 31.05
C ILE A 129 7.38 -0.71 32.41
N GLN A 130 6.27 0.02 32.45
CA GLN A 130 5.47 0.23 33.68
C GLN A 130 4.08 -0.40 33.46
N VAL A 131 3.72 -1.32 34.35
CA VAL A 131 2.37 -1.89 34.45
C VAL A 131 1.68 -1.22 35.63
N SER A 132 0.62 -0.47 35.36
CA SER A 132 -0.14 0.26 36.40
C SER A 132 -1.21 -0.64 37.02
N ASP A 133 -1.56 -0.32 38.29
CA ASP A 133 -2.75 -0.89 38.92
C ASP A 133 -4.06 -0.34 38.33
N GLU A 134 -3.99 0.75 37.54
CA GLU A 134 -5.12 1.25 36.79
C GLU A 134 -5.48 0.27 35.68
N THR A 135 -6.80 0.15 35.41
CA THR A 135 -7.29 -0.76 34.39
C THR A 135 -8.19 -0.04 33.42
N VAL A 136 -8.15 -0.48 32.15
CA VAL A 136 -9.09 -0.12 31.11
C VAL A 136 -10.04 -1.29 30.84
N PRO A 137 -11.32 -1.02 30.54
CA PRO A 137 -12.27 -2.08 30.19
C PRO A 137 -11.92 -2.68 28.81
N TYR A 138 -12.32 -3.92 28.58
CA TYR A 138 -12.36 -4.47 27.25
C TYR A 138 -13.53 -3.87 26.49
N ALA A 139 -13.38 -3.75 25.17
CA ALA A 139 -14.47 -3.33 24.30
C ALA A 139 -15.68 -4.27 24.44
N THR A 140 -16.87 -3.69 24.50
CA THR A 140 -18.13 -4.42 24.52
C THR A 140 -18.48 -4.94 23.13
N ASP A 141 -19.36 -5.94 23.05
CA ASP A 141 -19.85 -6.45 21.76
C ASP A 141 -20.50 -5.34 20.91
N GLU A 142 -21.17 -4.38 21.55
CA GLU A 142 -21.81 -3.23 20.90
C GLU A 142 -20.77 -2.29 20.26
N GLU A 143 -19.67 -2.00 20.96
CA GLU A 143 -18.55 -1.20 20.46
C GLU A 143 -17.81 -1.91 19.33
N ILE A 144 -17.58 -3.22 19.43
CA ILE A 144 -16.96 -4.03 18.38
C ILE A 144 -17.84 -4.01 17.12
N VAL A 145 -19.15 -4.22 17.25
CA VAL A 145 -20.09 -4.17 16.12
C VAL A 145 -20.04 -2.78 15.46
N LYS A 146 -20.08 -1.71 16.26
CA LYS A 146 -20.04 -0.35 15.76
C LYS A 146 -18.73 -0.06 14.98
N ILE A 147 -17.58 -0.47 15.52
CA ILE A 147 -16.28 -0.30 14.82
C ILE A 147 -16.26 -1.08 13.51
N LYS A 148 -16.76 -2.32 13.51
CA LYS A 148 -16.89 -3.12 12.27
C LYS A 148 -17.82 -2.45 11.26
N GLU A 149 -18.94 -1.93 11.70
CA GLU A 149 -19.87 -1.18 10.85
C GLU A 149 -19.23 0.10 10.29
N GLU A 150 -18.44 0.84 11.10
CA GLU A 150 -17.71 2.02 10.65
C GLU A 150 -16.61 1.64 9.64
N GLN A 151 -15.83 0.61 9.91
CA GLN A 151 -14.83 0.09 8.98
C GLN A 151 -15.47 -0.38 7.67
N THR A 152 -16.63 -1.06 7.75
CA THR A 152 -17.36 -1.51 6.57
C THR A 152 -18.02 -0.33 5.85
N ALA A 153 -18.51 0.69 6.58
CA ALA A 153 -19.13 1.88 5.99
C ALA A 153 -18.13 2.72 5.18
N ASP A 154 -16.85 2.76 5.55
CA ASP A 154 -15.82 3.41 4.74
C ASP A 154 -15.57 2.64 3.43
N PHE A 155 -15.76 1.32 3.41
CA PHE A 155 -15.70 0.49 2.19
C PHE A 155 -17.05 0.45 1.45
N ASP A 156 -18.19 0.53 2.16
CA ASP A 156 -19.56 0.47 1.61
C ASP A 156 -20.15 1.86 1.33
N SER A 157 -19.41 2.95 1.55
CA SER A 157 -19.88 4.26 1.11
C SER A 157 -20.13 4.20 -0.40
N ALA A 158 -21.36 4.55 -0.80
CA ALA A 158 -21.72 4.53 -2.21
C ALA A 158 -20.74 5.40 -3.01
N TYR A 159 -20.19 4.85 -4.09
CA TYR A 159 -19.35 5.62 -5.00
C TYR A 159 -20.11 6.84 -5.53
N ASP A 160 -19.50 8.02 -5.43
CA ASP A 160 -20.09 9.24 -5.98
C ASP A 160 -20.04 9.16 -7.51
N SER A 161 -21.21 9.04 -8.13
CA SER A 161 -21.34 8.96 -9.60
C SER A 161 -20.80 10.19 -10.33
N SER A 162 -20.65 11.33 -9.66
CA SER A 162 -20.05 12.54 -10.23
C SER A 162 -18.54 12.46 -10.40
N LEU A 163 -17.89 11.46 -9.78
CA LEU A 163 -16.45 11.20 -9.88
C LEU A 163 -16.11 10.18 -10.99
N PHE A 164 -17.09 9.73 -11.77
CA PHE A 164 -16.84 8.88 -12.95
C PHE A 164 -16.75 9.73 -14.21
N TYR A 165 -15.59 9.71 -14.82
CA TYR A 165 -15.24 10.49 -16.00
C TYR A 165 -15.12 9.60 -17.22
N ASN A 166 -15.29 10.19 -18.41
CA ASN A 166 -15.04 9.53 -19.68
C ASN A 166 -13.61 9.84 -20.18
N VAL A 167 -13.12 9.02 -21.09
CA VAL A 167 -11.90 9.33 -21.82
C VAL A 167 -12.08 10.68 -22.52
N GLY A 168 -11.14 11.59 -22.33
CA GLY A 168 -11.17 12.96 -22.85
C GLY A 168 -11.69 14.02 -21.88
N ASP A 169 -12.31 13.64 -20.78
CA ASP A 169 -12.71 14.60 -19.75
C ASP A 169 -11.50 15.11 -18.96
N VAL A 170 -11.64 16.32 -18.42
CA VAL A 170 -10.64 16.91 -17.51
C VAL A 170 -10.95 16.49 -16.09
N ILE A 171 -9.94 15.99 -15.39
CA ILE A 171 -10.00 15.47 -14.03
C ILE A 171 -9.15 16.36 -13.14
N THR A 172 -9.69 16.81 -12.02
CA THR A 172 -9.00 17.57 -10.98
C THR A 172 -9.10 16.86 -9.64
N ASP A 173 -8.16 17.15 -8.73
CA ASP A 173 -8.22 16.60 -7.38
C ASP A 173 -9.42 17.17 -6.60
N PRO A 174 -10.40 16.35 -6.22
CA PRO A 174 -11.56 16.82 -5.46
C PRO A 174 -11.22 17.12 -3.99
N GLN A 175 -10.10 16.59 -3.48
CA GLN A 175 -9.67 16.76 -2.10
C GLN A 175 -8.79 18.01 -1.92
N ASP A 176 -8.07 18.43 -2.97
CA ASP A 176 -7.25 19.63 -2.96
C ASP A 176 -7.71 20.64 -4.02
N LYS A 177 -8.54 21.59 -3.58
CA LYS A 177 -9.07 22.68 -4.45
C LYS A 177 -8.02 23.71 -4.84
N ASP A 178 -6.89 23.76 -4.14
CA ASP A 178 -5.78 24.66 -4.45
C ASP A 178 -4.83 24.05 -5.49
N ASN A 179 -4.89 22.75 -5.68
CA ASN A 179 -4.19 22.04 -6.76
C ASN A 179 -4.68 22.54 -8.12
N LYS A 180 -3.74 23.02 -8.95
CA LYS A 180 -4.01 23.53 -10.31
C LYS A 180 -3.65 22.52 -11.39
N THR A 181 -3.33 21.30 -11.01
CA THR A 181 -3.00 20.23 -11.94
C THR A 181 -4.26 19.58 -12.47
N GLU A 182 -4.32 19.44 -13.78
CA GLU A 182 -5.40 18.76 -14.50
C GLU A 182 -4.87 17.49 -15.14
N PHE A 183 -5.62 16.42 -15.00
CA PHE A 183 -5.36 15.14 -15.66
C PHE A 183 -6.38 14.93 -16.79
N LYS A 184 -5.93 14.32 -17.86
CA LYS A 184 -6.78 13.96 -18.99
C LYS A 184 -6.34 12.64 -19.58
N VAL A 185 -7.18 11.63 -19.50
CA VAL A 185 -6.96 10.37 -20.23
C VAL A 185 -7.30 10.64 -21.70
N THR A 186 -6.31 10.59 -22.57
CA THR A 186 -6.49 10.91 -24.00
C THR A 186 -6.69 9.66 -24.85
N ASP A 187 -6.24 8.50 -24.38
CA ASP A 187 -6.41 7.21 -25.05
C ASP A 187 -6.40 6.09 -24.01
N VAL A 188 -7.29 5.11 -24.18
CA VAL A 188 -7.27 3.83 -23.45
C VAL A 188 -7.56 2.72 -24.44
N ARG A 189 -6.76 1.66 -24.42
CA ARG A 189 -6.96 0.49 -25.26
C ARG A 189 -6.53 -0.80 -24.57
N LEU A 190 -7.14 -1.89 -24.96
CA LEU A 190 -6.66 -3.23 -24.65
C LEU A 190 -5.62 -3.65 -25.70
N ALA A 191 -4.57 -4.33 -25.28
CA ALA A 191 -3.52 -4.85 -26.13
C ALA A 191 -3.15 -6.27 -25.71
N ASP A 192 -2.92 -7.14 -26.68
CA ASP A 192 -2.50 -8.52 -26.43
C ASP A 192 -1.00 -8.60 -26.07
N SER A 193 -0.20 -7.60 -26.49
CA SER A 193 1.23 -7.52 -26.21
C SER A 193 1.72 -6.07 -26.13
N LEU A 194 2.90 -5.89 -25.51
CA LEU A 194 3.61 -4.62 -25.41
C LEU A 194 4.93 -4.73 -26.19
N PRO A 195 5.00 -4.34 -27.49
CA PRO A 195 6.22 -4.40 -28.30
C PRO A 195 7.34 -3.51 -27.71
N LEU A 196 8.55 -4.05 -27.56
CA LEU A 196 9.67 -3.37 -26.92
C LEU A 196 10.19 -2.13 -27.67
N ASP A 197 9.88 -1.99 -28.96
CA ASP A 197 10.17 -0.79 -29.73
C ASP A 197 9.26 0.40 -29.36
N GLN A 198 8.11 0.14 -28.74
CA GLN A 198 7.16 1.14 -28.22
C GLN A 198 7.16 1.20 -26.69
N PHE A 199 7.51 0.08 -26.04
CA PHE A 199 7.52 -0.10 -24.59
C PHE A 199 8.90 -0.59 -24.14
N PRO A 200 9.92 0.29 -24.12
CA PRO A 200 11.28 -0.09 -23.79
C PRO A 200 11.42 -0.63 -22.36
N LYS A 201 12.32 -1.61 -22.18
CA LYS A 201 12.49 -2.38 -20.94
C LYS A 201 12.75 -1.53 -19.72
N GLU A 202 13.50 -0.46 -19.88
CA GLU A 202 13.89 0.47 -18.79
C GLU A 202 12.72 1.22 -18.17
N ASN A 203 11.54 1.18 -18.78
CA ASN A 203 10.33 1.84 -18.32
C ASN A 203 9.36 0.90 -17.59
N TYR A 204 9.72 -0.37 -17.45
CA TYR A 204 8.93 -1.29 -16.63
C TYR A 204 9.25 -1.06 -15.15
N VAL A 205 8.21 -1.09 -14.33
CA VAL A 205 8.34 -0.92 -12.88
C VAL A 205 9.00 -2.14 -12.25
N PRO A 206 8.54 -3.39 -12.50
CA PRO A 206 9.31 -4.56 -12.16
C PRO A 206 10.42 -4.78 -13.22
N ASP A 207 11.54 -5.39 -12.83
CA ASP A 207 12.59 -5.72 -13.77
C ASP A 207 12.06 -6.59 -14.93
N TYR A 208 12.22 -6.09 -16.15
CA TYR A 208 11.62 -6.74 -17.32
C TYR A 208 12.13 -8.17 -17.53
N ASP A 209 13.45 -8.38 -17.45
CA ASP A 209 14.05 -9.66 -17.81
C ASP A 209 13.78 -10.75 -16.76
N SER A 210 13.73 -10.39 -15.49
CA SER A 210 13.49 -11.34 -14.39
C SER A 210 12.03 -11.49 -13.98
N ALA A 211 11.21 -10.43 -14.10
CA ALA A 211 9.84 -10.44 -13.59
C ALA A 211 8.77 -10.49 -14.70
N VAL A 212 8.97 -9.80 -15.83
CA VAL A 212 7.96 -9.69 -16.89
C VAL A 212 8.15 -10.75 -17.98
N ALA A 213 9.35 -10.81 -18.56
CA ALA A 213 9.63 -11.70 -19.70
C ALA A 213 9.31 -13.19 -19.43
N PRO A 214 9.53 -13.76 -18.22
CA PRO A 214 9.16 -15.15 -17.94
C PRO A 214 7.67 -15.46 -18.05
N LEU A 215 6.81 -14.42 -17.91
CA LEU A 215 5.35 -14.54 -17.97
C LEU A 215 4.79 -14.35 -19.37
N LEU A 216 5.64 -14.04 -20.36
CA LEU A 216 5.24 -13.87 -21.76
C LEU A 216 5.45 -15.14 -22.60
N ASN A 217 4.58 -15.34 -23.57
CA ASN A 217 4.75 -16.27 -24.69
C ASN A 217 5.76 -15.70 -25.70
N GLU A 218 6.16 -16.52 -26.68
CA GLU A 218 7.10 -16.10 -27.74
C GLU A 218 6.57 -14.94 -28.61
N ASP A 219 5.26 -14.78 -28.72
CA ASP A 219 4.58 -13.70 -29.44
C ASP A 219 4.35 -12.45 -28.59
N GLY A 220 4.79 -12.44 -27.33
CA GLY A 220 4.65 -11.33 -26.40
C GLY A 220 3.31 -11.25 -25.68
N THR A 221 2.41 -12.22 -25.87
CA THR A 221 1.18 -12.33 -25.10
C THR A 221 1.46 -12.88 -23.70
N LEU A 222 0.61 -12.57 -22.72
CA LEU A 222 0.71 -13.13 -21.38
C LEU A 222 0.37 -14.62 -21.38
N LYS A 223 1.07 -15.41 -20.55
CA LYS A 223 0.71 -16.79 -20.28
C LYS A 223 -0.53 -16.83 -19.40
N PRO A 224 -1.40 -17.85 -19.52
CA PRO A 224 -2.49 -18.06 -18.57
C PRO A 224 -1.93 -18.23 -17.14
N HIS A 225 -2.68 -17.78 -16.15
CA HIS A 225 -2.29 -17.91 -14.73
C HIS A 225 -3.45 -18.42 -13.87
N GLU A 226 -3.13 -18.92 -12.70
CA GLU A 226 -4.13 -19.29 -11.70
C GLU A 226 -4.50 -18.06 -10.86
N ARG A 227 -5.80 -17.87 -10.64
CA ARG A 227 -6.35 -16.82 -9.79
C ARG A 227 -7.46 -17.37 -8.91
N TYR A 228 -7.80 -16.63 -7.88
CA TYR A 228 -9.04 -16.84 -7.14
C TYR A 228 -10.22 -16.25 -7.92
N SER A 229 -11.33 -16.97 -7.98
CA SER A 229 -12.51 -16.53 -8.73
C SER A 229 -13.03 -15.20 -8.16
N PRO A 230 -13.20 -14.14 -8.97
CA PRO A 230 -13.73 -12.85 -8.50
C PRO A 230 -15.19 -12.94 -8.00
N ALA A 231 -15.89 -14.03 -8.33
CA ALA A 231 -17.24 -14.29 -7.85
C ALA A 231 -17.27 -14.92 -6.46
N SER A 232 -16.11 -15.21 -5.86
CA SER A 232 -15.99 -15.87 -4.57
C SER A 232 -15.51 -14.90 -3.49
N ASP A 233 -16.18 -14.93 -2.34
CA ASP A 233 -15.76 -14.17 -1.15
C ASP A 233 -14.60 -14.84 -0.38
N SER A 234 -13.97 -15.87 -0.94
CA SER A 234 -12.98 -16.71 -0.26
C SER A 234 -11.79 -17.01 -1.14
N PHE A 235 -10.59 -16.75 -0.63
CA PHE A 235 -9.30 -17.12 -1.23
C PHE A 235 -8.88 -18.53 -0.81
N SER A 236 -9.66 -19.54 -1.19
CA SER A 236 -9.37 -20.96 -0.93
C SER A 236 -8.99 -21.70 -2.20
N GLU A 237 -8.23 -22.80 -2.08
CA GLU A 237 -7.85 -23.63 -3.22
C GLU A 237 -9.05 -24.16 -4.03
N ASP A 238 -10.22 -24.30 -3.39
CA ASP A 238 -11.46 -24.73 -4.03
C ASP A 238 -12.02 -23.68 -5.03
N ASN A 239 -11.54 -22.44 -4.96
CA ASN A 239 -11.96 -21.31 -5.79
C ASN A 239 -10.92 -20.91 -6.83
N LEU A 240 -9.90 -21.74 -7.05
CA LEU A 240 -8.90 -21.49 -8.09
C LEU A 240 -9.47 -21.75 -9.49
N GLU A 241 -9.18 -20.84 -10.39
CA GLU A 241 -9.49 -20.95 -11.81
C GLU A 241 -8.33 -20.44 -12.66
N THR A 242 -8.27 -20.86 -13.93
CA THR A 242 -7.27 -20.35 -14.86
C THR A 242 -7.85 -19.16 -15.62
N ALA A 243 -7.10 -18.07 -15.66
CA ALA A 243 -7.46 -16.85 -16.40
C ALA A 243 -6.45 -16.55 -17.50
N ASP A 244 -6.96 -16.03 -18.63
CA ASP A 244 -6.18 -15.36 -19.65
C ASP A 244 -6.18 -13.85 -19.35
N SER A 245 -5.09 -13.16 -19.72
CA SER A 245 -4.92 -11.75 -19.42
C SER A 245 -4.50 -10.95 -20.65
N LYS A 246 -4.79 -9.66 -20.60
CA LYS A 246 -4.35 -8.64 -21.58
C LYS A 246 -3.65 -7.48 -20.87
N PHE A 247 -3.16 -6.56 -21.69
CA PHE A 247 -2.67 -5.28 -21.21
C PHE A 247 -3.72 -4.20 -21.41
N ILE A 248 -3.96 -3.38 -20.38
CA ILE A 248 -4.55 -2.06 -20.52
C ILE A 248 -3.40 -1.11 -20.85
N VAL A 249 -3.54 -0.29 -21.88
CA VAL A 249 -2.60 0.80 -22.19
C VAL A 249 -3.37 2.10 -22.15
N ALA A 250 -2.96 3.03 -21.29
CA ALA A 250 -3.57 4.36 -21.21
C ALA A 250 -2.53 5.46 -21.47
N THR A 251 -2.95 6.50 -22.16
CA THR A 251 -2.17 7.74 -22.31
C THR A 251 -2.86 8.85 -21.53
N VAL A 252 -2.10 9.48 -20.64
CA VAL A 252 -2.56 10.55 -19.75
C VAL A 252 -1.75 11.81 -20.01
N GLU A 253 -2.42 12.92 -20.19
CA GLU A 253 -1.83 14.26 -20.21
C GLU A 253 -2.08 14.91 -18.84
N ILE A 254 -1.02 15.46 -18.22
CA ILE A 254 -1.04 16.07 -16.90
C ILE A 254 -0.53 17.51 -17.08
N THR A 255 -1.40 18.48 -16.84
CA THR A 255 -1.11 19.89 -17.10
C THR A 255 -1.10 20.68 -15.79
N ASN A 256 0.00 21.33 -15.50
CA ASN A 256 0.07 22.28 -14.39
C ASN A 256 -0.42 23.67 -14.87
N ASN A 257 -1.61 24.07 -14.46
CA ASN A 257 -2.18 25.39 -14.75
C ASN A 257 -1.80 26.47 -13.71
N GLY A 258 -0.89 26.16 -12.78
CA GLY A 258 -0.38 27.10 -11.79
C GLY A 258 0.69 28.04 -12.34
N ASP A 259 1.06 29.02 -11.54
CA ASP A 259 2.07 30.05 -11.87
C ASP A 259 3.51 29.63 -11.51
N SER A 260 3.69 28.48 -10.86
CA SER A 260 4.96 27.88 -10.45
C SER A 260 5.02 26.40 -10.79
N SER A 261 6.23 25.84 -10.80
CA SER A 261 6.44 24.40 -10.84
C SER A 261 5.75 23.73 -9.65
N THR A 262 5.17 22.56 -9.88
CA THR A 262 4.58 21.71 -8.83
C THR A 262 5.10 20.29 -8.95
N GLU A 263 5.29 19.64 -7.81
CA GLU A 263 5.50 18.21 -7.75
C GLU A 263 4.14 17.53 -7.63
N GLU A 264 3.86 16.62 -8.53
CA GLU A 264 2.55 15.98 -8.64
C GLU A 264 2.66 14.47 -8.61
N TYR A 265 1.73 13.82 -7.90
CA TYR A 265 1.52 12.38 -7.97
C TYR A 265 0.88 12.04 -9.31
N ILE A 266 1.59 11.27 -10.16
CA ILE A 266 1.21 11.07 -11.56
C ILE A 266 0.69 9.68 -11.90
N THR A 267 0.72 8.73 -10.97
CA THR A 267 0.41 7.32 -11.23
C THR A 267 -1.07 7.02 -11.05
N PRO A 268 -1.83 6.71 -12.11
CA PRO A 268 -3.18 6.17 -11.94
C PRO A 268 -3.12 4.73 -11.44
N MET A 269 -4.09 4.33 -10.63
CA MET A 269 -4.19 2.97 -10.08
C MET A 269 -5.34 2.22 -10.74
N LEU A 270 -5.11 0.94 -11.06
CA LEU A 270 -6.15 0.05 -11.58
C LEU A 270 -6.99 -0.49 -10.41
N GLU A 271 -8.30 -0.37 -10.53
CA GLU A 271 -9.26 -0.99 -9.62
C GLU A 271 -10.40 -1.66 -10.38
N TYR A 272 -11.11 -2.56 -9.71
CA TYR A 272 -12.23 -3.29 -10.29
C TYR A 272 -13.53 -2.96 -9.57
N LEU A 273 -14.54 -2.58 -10.35
CA LEU A 273 -15.86 -2.22 -9.84
C LEU A 273 -16.94 -3.00 -10.56
N SER A 274 -17.88 -3.53 -9.79
CA SER A 274 -19.15 -4.07 -10.28
C SER A 274 -20.25 -3.04 -10.13
N LYS A 275 -21.21 -3.07 -11.04
CA LYS A 275 -22.41 -2.22 -10.98
C LYS A 275 -23.64 -3.09 -10.71
N ASP A 276 -24.38 -2.80 -9.62
CA ASP A 276 -25.60 -3.51 -9.30
C ASP A 276 -26.79 -3.11 -10.20
N GLU A 277 -27.93 -3.79 -10.06
CA GLU A 277 -29.17 -3.51 -10.79
C GLU A 277 -29.72 -2.08 -10.56
N ASN A 278 -29.37 -1.45 -9.44
CA ASN A 278 -29.78 -0.10 -9.07
C ASN A 278 -28.80 0.97 -9.57
N GLY A 279 -27.65 0.54 -10.13
CA GLY A 279 -26.62 1.40 -10.64
C GLY A 279 -25.57 1.80 -9.62
N ASN A 280 -25.54 1.19 -8.42
CA ASN A 280 -24.53 1.41 -7.43
C ASN A 280 -23.26 0.60 -7.76
N TYR A 281 -22.11 1.17 -7.46
CA TYR A 281 -20.83 0.49 -7.64
C TYR A 281 -20.37 -0.16 -6.34
N THR A 282 -19.79 -1.33 -6.48
CA THR A 282 -19.10 -2.06 -5.40
C THR A 282 -17.74 -2.51 -5.88
N LYS A 283 -16.73 -2.39 -5.03
CA LYS A 283 -15.39 -2.90 -5.32
C LYS A 283 -15.38 -4.43 -5.21
N PHE A 284 -14.60 -5.07 -6.05
CA PHE A 284 -14.22 -6.45 -5.86
C PHE A 284 -12.75 -6.64 -6.20
N ASP A 285 -12.12 -7.62 -5.54
CA ASP A 285 -10.71 -7.88 -5.74
C ASP A 285 -10.52 -8.99 -6.77
N VAL A 286 -9.63 -8.71 -7.74
CA VAL A 286 -9.11 -9.72 -8.67
C VAL A 286 -7.72 -10.07 -8.20
N GLN A 287 -7.57 -11.26 -7.62
CA GLN A 287 -6.32 -11.69 -7.04
C GLN A 287 -5.76 -12.93 -7.73
N SER A 288 -4.58 -12.78 -8.35
CA SER A 288 -3.83 -13.92 -8.87
C SER A 288 -3.35 -14.81 -7.72
N ALA A 289 -3.41 -16.13 -7.88
CA ALA A 289 -2.77 -17.08 -6.98
C ALA A 289 -1.24 -17.18 -7.24
N SER A 290 -0.77 -16.62 -8.34
CA SER A 290 0.65 -16.54 -8.69
C SER A 290 1.29 -15.27 -8.16
N ALA A 291 2.26 -15.40 -7.24
CA ALA A 291 3.03 -14.27 -6.72
C ALA A 291 3.72 -13.46 -7.84
N ALA A 292 4.17 -14.12 -8.91
CA ALA A 292 4.79 -13.46 -10.04
C ALA A 292 3.82 -12.56 -10.82
N TYR A 293 2.55 -12.95 -10.93
CA TYR A 293 1.52 -12.11 -11.53
C TYR A 293 1.08 -10.97 -10.60
N GLN A 294 0.99 -11.22 -9.29
CA GLN A 294 0.71 -10.18 -8.30
C GLN A 294 1.76 -9.06 -8.36
N ALA A 295 3.02 -9.41 -8.59
CA ALA A 295 4.11 -8.46 -8.70
C ALA A 295 4.05 -7.55 -9.95
N LEU A 296 3.17 -7.85 -10.94
CA LEU A 296 3.01 -7.00 -12.13
C LEU A 296 2.17 -5.75 -11.87
N ASN A 297 1.15 -5.85 -11.01
CA ASN A 297 0.25 -4.73 -10.66
C ASN A 297 0.12 -4.61 -9.15
N VAL A 298 1.20 -4.36 -8.44
CA VAL A 298 1.17 -4.25 -6.97
C VAL A 298 0.20 -3.14 -6.57
N ASP A 299 -0.81 -3.49 -5.77
CA ASP A 299 -1.86 -2.58 -5.29
C ASP A 299 -2.57 -1.78 -6.41
N GLY A 300 -2.62 -2.32 -7.63
CA GLY A 300 -3.19 -1.64 -8.80
C GLY A 300 -2.25 -0.69 -9.53
N ALA A 301 -0.99 -0.57 -9.11
CA ALA A 301 0.00 0.24 -9.80
C ALA A 301 0.34 -0.32 -11.21
N PRO A 302 0.68 0.54 -12.19
CA PRO A 302 1.04 0.08 -13.53
C PRO A 302 2.38 -0.67 -13.55
N LEU A 303 2.46 -1.74 -14.36
CA LEU A 303 3.73 -2.42 -14.61
C LEU A 303 4.67 -1.62 -15.54
N TYR A 304 4.13 -0.66 -16.30
CA TYR A 304 4.89 0.16 -17.22
C TYR A 304 4.52 1.63 -17.09
N GLN A 305 5.52 2.50 -17.10
CA GLN A 305 5.36 3.96 -17.04
C GLN A 305 6.39 4.63 -17.96
N SER A 306 5.93 5.40 -18.97
CA SER A 306 6.84 6.00 -19.97
C SER A 306 7.69 7.17 -19.43
N VAL A 307 7.36 7.71 -18.27
CA VAL A 307 8.10 8.82 -17.63
C VAL A 307 9.27 8.25 -16.85
N GLN A 308 10.46 8.82 -17.07
CA GLN A 308 11.71 8.38 -16.42
C GLN A 308 12.30 9.42 -15.46
N GLN A 309 11.77 10.65 -15.48
CA GLN A 309 12.23 11.71 -14.57
C GLN A 309 11.28 11.80 -13.40
N PHE A 310 11.64 11.14 -12.32
CA PHE A 310 10.90 11.15 -11.08
C PHE A 310 11.58 12.05 -10.06
N THR A 311 10.80 12.58 -9.13
CA THR A 311 11.34 13.27 -7.95
C THR A 311 11.85 12.25 -6.92
N ASP A 312 12.56 12.73 -5.91
CA ASP A 312 13.05 11.89 -4.80
C ASP A 312 11.92 11.35 -3.91
N ASN A 313 10.68 11.83 -4.08
CA ASN A 313 9.50 11.35 -3.35
C ASN A 313 8.90 10.05 -3.92
N GLN A 314 9.45 9.53 -5.01
CA GLN A 314 8.95 8.25 -5.55
C GLN A 314 9.06 7.15 -4.51
N LYS A 315 8.04 6.30 -4.46
CA LYS A 315 8.03 5.04 -3.70
C LYS A 315 7.84 3.89 -4.68
N GLN A 316 8.12 2.68 -4.26
CA GLN A 316 8.24 1.47 -5.08
C GLN A 316 7.33 1.38 -6.31
N HIS A 317 6.04 1.77 -6.18
CA HIS A 317 5.05 1.64 -7.26
C HIS A 317 4.43 2.97 -7.67
N VAL A 318 4.63 4.01 -6.89
CA VAL A 318 4.04 5.32 -7.11
C VAL A 318 5.11 6.32 -7.55
N ARG A 319 4.76 7.21 -8.45
CA ARG A 319 5.69 8.15 -9.06
C ARG A 319 5.17 9.57 -8.90
N PHE A 320 6.11 10.45 -8.62
CA PHE A 320 5.91 11.89 -8.58
C PHE A 320 6.78 12.53 -9.65
N ALA A 321 6.26 13.54 -10.32
CA ALA A 321 7.01 14.29 -11.30
C ALA A 321 6.89 15.80 -11.04
N GLU A 322 7.98 16.53 -11.27
CA GLU A 322 7.95 17.98 -11.29
C GLU A 322 7.43 18.46 -12.65
N ILE A 323 6.35 19.27 -12.63
CA ILE A 323 5.73 19.82 -13.83
C ILE A 323 5.83 21.34 -13.76
N GLY A 324 6.52 21.95 -14.71
CA GLY A 324 6.71 23.39 -14.79
C GLY A 324 5.39 24.16 -14.95
N ALA A 325 5.39 25.44 -14.59
CA ALA A 325 4.23 26.31 -14.74
C ALA A 325 3.74 26.36 -16.20
N GLY A 326 2.48 26.01 -16.44
CA GLY A 326 1.87 25.95 -17.77
C GLY A 326 2.35 24.79 -18.65
N GLU A 327 3.15 23.88 -18.11
CA GLU A 327 3.63 22.70 -18.86
C GLU A 327 2.64 21.54 -18.81
N THR A 328 2.70 20.68 -19.82
CA THR A 328 1.96 19.42 -19.90
C THR A 328 2.93 18.27 -20.02
N LEU A 329 2.85 17.34 -19.06
CA LEU A 329 3.54 16.06 -19.09
C LEU A 329 2.63 15.01 -19.76
N LYS A 330 3.15 14.27 -20.73
CA LYS A 330 2.43 13.18 -21.37
C LYS A 330 3.01 11.85 -20.95
N CYS A 331 2.19 11.00 -20.34
CA CYS A 331 2.57 9.70 -19.83
C CYS A 331 1.80 8.58 -20.51
N THR A 332 2.47 7.46 -20.76
CA THR A 332 1.83 6.20 -21.13
C THR A 332 2.04 5.21 -19.99
N PHE A 333 0.95 4.60 -19.57
CA PHE A 333 0.94 3.58 -18.53
C PHE A 333 0.40 2.26 -19.09
N ALA A 334 0.81 1.14 -18.50
CA ALA A 334 0.19 -0.14 -18.80
C ALA A 334 0.01 -0.99 -17.55
N TRP A 335 -1.06 -1.77 -17.53
CA TRP A 335 -1.43 -2.73 -16.49
C TRP A 335 -1.75 -4.08 -17.11
N VAL A 336 -1.71 -5.13 -16.30
CA VAL A 336 -2.30 -6.43 -16.65
C VAL A 336 -3.74 -6.44 -16.15
N VAL A 337 -4.64 -6.99 -16.98
CA VAL A 337 -6.04 -7.22 -16.62
C VAL A 337 -6.48 -8.58 -17.16
N ASP A 338 -7.28 -9.29 -16.38
CA ASP A 338 -7.86 -10.56 -16.84
C ASP A 338 -8.97 -10.29 -17.88
N ASP A 339 -9.04 -11.11 -18.93
CA ASP A 339 -9.89 -10.88 -20.09
C ASP A 339 -11.36 -10.67 -19.72
N ASP A 340 -11.86 -11.43 -18.76
CA ASP A 340 -13.25 -11.37 -18.29
C ASP A 340 -13.51 -10.26 -17.25
N CYS A 341 -12.46 -9.55 -16.78
CA CYS A 341 -12.55 -8.44 -15.86
C CYS A 341 -12.40 -7.06 -16.54
N THR A 342 -12.18 -7.02 -17.84
CA THR A 342 -11.94 -5.77 -18.59
C THR A 342 -13.10 -4.78 -18.49
N ASP A 343 -14.35 -5.26 -18.48
CA ASP A 343 -15.56 -4.43 -18.38
C ASP A 343 -15.74 -3.80 -16.98
N ASN A 344 -15.03 -4.34 -15.99
CA ASN A 344 -15.07 -3.90 -14.61
C ASN A 344 -13.85 -3.07 -14.23
N ALA A 345 -12.91 -2.86 -15.15
CA ALA A 345 -11.65 -2.15 -14.91
C ALA A 345 -11.82 -0.63 -15.00
N TYR A 346 -11.29 0.07 -13.99
CA TYR A 346 -11.29 1.52 -13.87
C TYR A 346 -9.89 2.00 -13.49
N LEU A 347 -9.52 3.18 -13.98
CA LEU A 347 -8.32 3.89 -13.54
C LEU A 347 -8.73 4.95 -12.52
N SER A 348 -8.21 4.85 -11.31
CA SER A 348 -8.39 5.79 -10.22
C SER A 348 -7.25 6.81 -10.21
N PHE A 349 -7.57 8.09 -9.99
CA PHE A 349 -6.61 9.20 -9.96
C PHE A 349 -6.53 9.80 -8.57
N PHE A 350 -5.35 10.29 -8.17
CA PHE A 350 -5.03 10.86 -6.85
C PHE A 350 -5.05 9.85 -5.69
N ASP A 351 -5.38 8.61 -5.94
CA ASP A 351 -5.44 7.54 -4.94
C ASP A 351 -4.10 6.79 -4.86
N MET A 352 -3.19 7.23 -4.01
CA MET A 352 -1.87 6.61 -3.82
C MET A 352 -1.93 5.22 -3.18
N TYR A 353 -3.07 4.83 -2.63
CA TYR A 353 -3.23 3.59 -1.86
C TYR A 353 -4.15 2.56 -2.52
N GLY A 354 -4.51 2.78 -3.79
CA GLY A 354 -5.20 1.78 -4.59
C GLY A 354 -6.63 1.44 -4.13
N GLY A 355 -7.53 2.44 -4.10
CA GLY A 355 -8.96 2.21 -3.86
C GLY A 355 -9.36 2.12 -2.39
N MET A 356 -8.59 2.77 -1.51
CA MET A 356 -8.96 2.87 -0.09
C MET A 356 -10.11 3.87 0.16
N THR A 357 -10.54 4.62 -0.84
CA THR A 357 -11.63 5.60 -0.69
C THR A 357 -12.46 5.73 -1.96
N ASN A 358 -13.77 5.93 -1.78
CA ASN A 358 -14.72 6.15 -2.87
C ASN A 358 -14.75 7.62 -3.35
N SER A 359 -13.87 8.46 -2.81
CA SER A 359 -13.86 9.91 -3.00
C SER A 359 -12.95 10.40 -4.12
N TYR A 360 -12.29 9.48 -4.87
CA TYR A 360 -11.39 9.83 -5.96
C TYR A 360 -12.00 9.66 -7.35
N PRO A 361 -11.56 10.46 -8.33
CA PRO A 361 -11.98 10.36 -9.72
C PRO A 361 -11.59 9.04 -10.38
N ARG A 362 -12.46 8.55 -11.24
CA ARG A 362 -12.31 7.29 -11.98
C ARG A 362 -12.62 7.43 -13.44
N VAL A 363 -11.86 6.73 -14.27
CA VAL A 363 -12.11 6.61 -15.70
C VAL A 363 -12.30 5.14 -16.05
N LYS A 364 -13.40 4.79 -16.70
CA LYS A 364 -13.64 3.42 -17.17
C LYS A 364 -12.67 3.06 -18.31
N VAL A 365 -12.12 1.84 -18.28
CA VAL A 365 -11.16 1.36 -19.29
C VAL A 365 -11.82 0.98 -20.61
N THR A 366 -13.03 0.43 -20.55
CA THR A 366 -13.81 0.03 -21.74
C THR A 366 -15.04 0.91 -21.90
N GLU A 367 -15.55 1.13 -23.15
CA GLU A 367 -16.77 1.89 -23.42
C GLU A 367 -18.04 1.22 -22.86
#